data_b784769e74487158b3058a4d07e30742
#
_entry.id   b784769e74487158b3058a4d07e30742
#
_cell.length_a   1.000
_cell.length_b   1.000
_cell.length_c   1.000
_cell.angle_alpha   90.00
_cell.angle_beta   90.00
_cell.angle_gamma   90.00
#
_symmetry.space_group_name_H-M   'P 1'
#
loop_
_entity.id
_entity.type
_entity.pdbx_description
1 polymer ?
#
loop_
_entity_poly.entity_id
_entity_poly.type
_entity_poly.pdbx_seq_one_letter_code
_entity_poly.pdbx_strand_id
1 'polypeptide(L)'
;GCGWGGFAELAAREFGAQITGITLSKEQLAYAKARIEQQGLSQQAQFHLIDYRDVSGQYDHIVSIEMFEAVGEEHWPTYFNQVKRLLKPGSSALLQIITIANERFDSYRKSADFIQKYIFPGGMLPSHEALEREFDNAQLRFEDSFYFGKDYARTLAQWRHAFLAQWPRIQAQGFDERFRRMWLYYLCY
;
A
#
# COMPACT_ATOMS: atom_id res chain seq x y z
N GLY A 1 -2.79 0.48 5.23
CA GLY A 1 -1.85 -0.54 5.73
C GLY A 1 -0.53 0.06 6.16
N CYS A 2 -0.12 -0.20 7.38
CA CYS A 2 1.12 0.40 7.91
C CYS A 2 2.41 -0.31 7.45
N GLY A 3 2.29 -1.45 6.77
CA GLY A 3 3.43 -2.26 6.38
C GLY A 3 4.34 -2.59 7.57
N TRP A 4 5.63 -2.46 7.39
CA TRP A 4 6.66 -2.71 8.41
C TRP A 4 6.98 -1.48 9.27
N GLY A 5 6.13 -0.43 9.26
CA GLY A 5 6.26 0.75 10.12
C GLY A 5 7.23 1.83 9.62
N GLY A 6 7.78 1.71 8.40
CA GLY A 6 8.78 2.65 7.89
C GLY A 6 8.29 4.08 7.75
N PHE A 7 7.09 4.26 7.19
CA PHE A 7 6.48 5.59 7.09
C PHE A 7 6.20 6.18 8.48
N ALA A 8 5.66 5.37 9.40
CA ALA A 8 5.34 5.83 10.76
C ALA A 8 6.59 6.28 11.52
N GLU A 9 7.70 5.53 11.41
CA GLU A 9 8.98 5.91 12.00
C GLU A 9 9.46 7.26 11.45
N LEU A 10 9.48 7.41 10.12
CA LEU A 10 9.94 8.65 9.49
C LEU A 10 9.08 9.84 9.92
N ALA A 11 7.76 9.71 9.84
CA ALA A 11 6.83 10.79 10.17
C ALA A 11 6.90 11.19 11.66
N ALA A 12 7.00 10.22 12.56
CA ALA A 12 7.15 10.50 13.99
C ALA A 12 8.51 11.15 14.30
N ARG A 13 9.59 10.62 13.76
CA ARG A 13 10.96 11.08 14.05
C ARG A 13 11.27 12.45 13.47
N GLU A 14 10.96 12.66 12.19
CA GLU A 14 11.36 13.88 11.47
C GLU A 14 10.35 15.03 11.60
N PHE A 15 9.07 14.68 11.80
CA PHE A 15 7.99 15.67 11.79
C PHE A 15 7.20 15.72 13.11
N GLY A 16 7.55 14.90 14.11
CA GLY A 16 6.83 14.86 15.38
C GLY A 16 5.36 14.43 15.28
N ALA A 17 4.99 13.76 14.20
CA ALA A 17 3.61 13.38 13.94
C ALA A 17 3.12 12.30 14.92
N GLN A 18 1.83 12.39 15.31
CA GLN A 18 1.14 11.33 16.06
C GLN A 18 0.51 10.36 15.06
N ILE A 19 0.96 9.11 15.06
CA ILE A 19 0.61 8.11 14.04
C ILE A 19 -0.27 7.00 14.62
N THR A 20 -1.39 6.75 13.96
CA THR A 20 -2.17 5.52 14.12
C THR A 20 -2.01 4.66 12.87
N GLY A 21 -1.27 3.58 12.97
CA GLY A 21 -1.05 2.63 11.88
C GLY A 21 -1.97 1.41 12.00
N ILE A 22 -2.45 0.90 10.87
CA ILE A 22 -3.29 -0.30 10.83
C ILE A 22 -2.73 -1.34 9.88
N THR A 23 -2.94 -2.60 10.19
CA THR A 23 -2.60 -3.75 9.34
C THR A 23 -3.47 -4.96 9.66
N LEU A 24 -3.61 -5.87 8.70
CA LEU A 24 -4.21 -7.20 8.89
C LEU A 24 -3.14 -8.29 9.15
N SER A 25 -1.85 -7.99 8.96
CA SER A 25 -0.76 -8.94 9.21
C SER A 25 -0.26 -8.84 10.64
N LYS A 26 -0.31 -9.96 11.35
CA LYS A 26 0.26 -10.10 12.70
C LYS A 26 1.77 -9.88 12.71
N GLU A 27 2.45 -10.34 11.66
CA GLU A 27 3.90 -10.22 11.48
C GLU A 27 4.31 -8.77 11.26
N GLN A 28 3.59 -8.05 10.39
CA GLN A 28 3.83 -6.61 10.19
C GLN A 28 3.57 -5.83 11.46
N LEU A 29 2.47 -6.14 12.18
CA LEU A 29 2.15 -5.49 13.45
C LEU A 29 3.28 -5.66 14.47
N ALA A 30 3.75 -6.90 14.67
CA ALA A 30 4.81 -7.20 15.63
C ALA A 30 6.12 -6.48 15.28
N TYR A 31 6.50 -6.53 13.99
CA TYR A 31 7.70 -5.87 13.51
C TYR A 31 7.62 -4.34 13.62
N ALA A 32 6.51 -3.74 13.20
CA ALA A 32 6.31 -2.30 13.27
C ALA A 32 6.37 -1.78 14.72
N LYS A 33 5.76 -2.50 15.66
CA LYS A 33 5.84 -2.18 17.10
C LYS A 33 7.27 -2.23 17.62
N ALA A 34 7.99 -3.32 17.34
CA ALA A 34 9.38 -3.47 17.77
C ALA A 34 10.29 -2.38 17.16
N ARG A 35 10.07 -2.05 15.88
CA ARG A 35 10.80 -0.98 15.18
C ARG A 35 10.63 0.38 15.87
N ILE A 36 9.40 0.75 16.20
CA ILE A 36 9.08 2.02 16.86
C ILE A 36 9.62 2.06 18.29
N GLU A 37 9.53 0.95 19.03
CA GLU A 37 10.07 0.82 20.37
C GLU A 37 11.59 1.00 20.39
N GLN A 38 12.31 0.37 19.46
CA GLN A 38 13.78 0.50 19.32
C GLN A 38 14.22 1.94 19.03
N GLN A 39 13.36 2.73 18.40
CA GLN A 39 13.61 4.15 18.11
C GLN A 39 13.14 5.09 19.24
N GLY A 40 12.55 4.57 20.32
CA GLY A 40 12.02 5.40 21.39
C GLY A 40 10.77 6.22 21.02
N LEU A 41 10.04 5.81 19.97
CA LEU A 41 8.92 6.57 19.39
C LEU A 41 7.54 6.02 19.79
N SER A 42 7.46 5.14 20.81
CA SER A 42 6.21 4.47 21.21
C SER A 42 5.12 5.41 21.69
N GLN A 43 5.48 6.62 22.11
CA GLN A 43 4.49 7.65 22.49
C GLN A 43 3.89 8.37 21.27
N GLN A 44 4.54 8.32 20.12
CA GLN A 44 4.12 9.01 18.90
C GLN A 44 3.48 8.09 17.86
N ALA A 45 3.81 6.78 17.86
CA ALA A 45 3.26 5.85 16.88
C ALA A 45 2.67 4.60 17.55
N GLN A 46 1.41 4.33 17.23
CA GLN A 46 0.69 3.16 17.70
C GLN A 46 0.18 2.35 16.52
N PHE A 47 0.15 1.01 16.67
CA PHE A 47 -0.29 0.11 15.62
C PHE A 47 -1.37 -0.84 16.11
N HIS A 48 -2.38 -1.10 15.25
CA HIS A 48 -3.52 -1.95 15.53
C HIS A 48 -3.71 -3.03 14.46
N LEU A 49 -4.08 -4.23 14.91
CA LEU A 49 -4.53 -5.31 14.02
C LEU A 49 -6.03 -5.11 13.78
N ILE A 50 -6.37 -4.34 12.75
CA ILE A 50 -7.75 -3.96 12.45
C ILE A 50 -7.95 -3.76 10.96
N ASP A 51 -9.13 -4.08 10.48
CA ASP A 51 -9.55 -3.76 9.11
C ASP A 51 -9.82 -2.26 8.98
N TYR A 52 -9.46 -1.68 7.80
CA TYR A 52 -9.68 -0.25 7.55
C TYR A 52 -11.16 0.16 7.71
N ARG A 53 -12.09 -0.78 7.46
CA ARG A 53 -13.54 -0.57 7.57
C ARG A 53 -13.99 -0.33 9.01
N ASP A 54 -13.28 -0.90 9.96
CA ASP A 54 -13.60 -0.84 11.38
C ASP A 54 -12.90 0.30 12.14
N VAL A 55 -12.03 1.04 11.46
CA VAL A 55 -11.35 2.20 12.05
C VAL A 55 -12.36 3.28 12.38
N SER A 56 -12.23 3.87 13.56
CA SER A 56 -13.09 4.97 14.05
C SER A 56 -12.26 6.21 14.41
N GLY A 57 -12.97 7.29 14.72
CA GLY A 57 -12.35 8.57 15.02
C GLY A 57 -12.22 9.48 13.81
N GLN A 58 -11.48 10.57 13.98
CA GLN A 58 -11.18 11.53 12.93
C GLN A 58 -9.70 11.94 13.00
N TYR A 59 -9.10 12.11 11.83
CA TYR A 59 -7.68 12.37 11.68
C TYR A 59 -7.44 13.65 10.89
N ASP A 60 -6.36 14.34 11.21
CA ASP A 60 -5.92 15.53 10.48
C ASP A 60 -5.43 15.18 9.07
N HIS A 61 -4.79 14.01 8.93
CA HIS A 61 -4.32 13.51 7.64
C HIS A 61 -4.46 11.98 7.58
N ILE A 62 -4.69 11.47 6.37
CA ILE A 62 -4.66 10.03 6.09
C ILE A 62 -3.59 9.77 5.05
N VAL A 63 -2.77 8.74 5.27
CA VAL A 63 -1.79 8.25 4.30
C VAL A 63 -2.04 6.78 4.03
N SER A 64 -2.18 6.43 2.76
CA SER A 64 -2.34 5.05 2.29
C SER A 64 -1.37 4.79 1.15
N ILE A 65 -0.45 3.84 1.34
CA ILE A 65 0.62 3.54 0.39
C ILE A 65 0.45 2.09 -0.07
N GLU A 66 0.13 1.89 -1.34
CA GLU A 66 -0.01 0.59 -1.99
C GLU A 66 -0.86 -0.41 -1.18
N MET A 67 -1.99 0.07 -0.69
CA MET A 67 -2.99 -0.73 -0.01
C MET A 67 -4.24 -0.94 -0.87
N PHE A 68 -4.59 0.08 -1.66
CA PHE A 68 -5.83 0.15 -2.42
C PHE A 68 -5.94 -0.99 -3.45
N GLU A 69 -4.82 -1.42 -4.00
CA GLU A 69 -4.73 -2.53 -4.96
C GLU A 69 -5.27 -3.86 -4.41
N ALA A 70 -5.24 -4.02 -3.08
CA ALA A 70 -5.75 -5.22 -2.39
C ALA A 70 -7.21 -5.09 -1.92
N VAL A 71 -7.84 -3.93 -2.14
CA VAL A 71 -9.22 -3.69 -1.67
C VAL A 71 -10.26 -4.43 -2.52
N GLY A 72 -9.99 -4.57 -3.84
CA GLY A 72 -10.95 -5.12 -4.79
C GLY A 72 -11.99 -4.08 -5.24
N GLU A 73 -12.34 -4.12 -6.54
CA GLU A 73 -13.17 -3.10 -7.17
C GLU A 73 -14.55 -2.93 -6.51
N GLU A 74 -15.16 -4.02 -6.10
CA GLU A 74 -16.47 -4.03 -5.43
C GLU A 74 -16.50 -3.26 -4.11
N HIS A 75 -15.32 -3.03 -3.51
CA HIS A 75 -15.16 -2.33 -2.23
C HIS A 75 -14.60 -0.91 -2.35
N TRP A 76 -14.32 -0.44 -3.56
CA TRP A 76 -13.80 0.93 -3.76
C TRP A 76 -14.70 2.02 -3.19
N PRO A 77 -16.04 1.97 -3.39
CA PRO A 77 -16.92 2.95 -2.74
C PRO A 77 -16.83 2.92 -1.22
N THR A 78 -16.73 1.74 -0.62
CA THR A 78 -16.57 1.59 0.83
C THR A 78 -15.25 2.20 1.31
N TYR A 79 -14.16 1.99 0.56
CA TYR A 79 -12.85 2.54 0.89
C TYR A 79 -12.85 4.07 0.88
N PHE A 80 -13.34 4.71 -0.18
CA PHE A 80 -13.33 6.17 -0.28
C PHE A 80 -14.34 6.83 0.69
N ASN A 81 -15.49 6.22 0.93
CA ASN A 81 -16.40 6.67 1.97
C ASN A 81 -15.77 6.60 3.37
N GLN A 82 -14.99 5.55 3.63
CA GLN A 82 -14.25 5.42 4.88
C GLN A 82 -13.17 6.49 5.03
N VAL A 83 -12.39 6.75 3.96
CA VAL A 83 -11.41 7.86 3.94
C VAL A 83 -12.12 9.18 4.25
N LYS A 84 -13.24 9.47 3.58
CA LYS A 84 -14.04 10.68 3.82
C LYS A 84 -14.50 10.79 5.26
N ARG A 85 -15.03 9.71 5.82
CA ARG A 85 -15.55 9.67 7.20
C ARG A 85 -14.48 9.94 8.25
N LEU A 86 -13.28 9.43 8.01
CA LEU A 86 -12.15 9.51 8.93
C LEU A 86 -11.38 10.83 8.85
N LEU A 87 -11.54 11.60 7.78
CA LEU A 87 -10.91 12.92 7.65
C LEU A 87 -11.69 13.97 8.43
N LYS A 88 -11.00 14.79 9.18
CA LYS A 88 -11.58 16.03 9.73
C LYS A 88 -11.96 16.99 8.59
N PRO A 89 -12.95 17.85 8.75
CA PRO A 89 -13.27 18.87 7.75
C PRO A 89 -12.07 19.74 7.41
N GLY A 90 -11.80 19.93 6.12
CA GLY A 90 -10.66 20.71 5.62
C GLY A 90 -9.32 19.97 5.60
N SER A 91 -9.30 18.72 6.04
CA SER A 91 -8.10 17.87 6.03
C SER A 91 -7.93 17.11 4.71
N SER A 92 -6.75 16.54 4.48
CA SER A 92 -6.38 15.87 3.24
C SER A 92 -5.94 14.43 3.44
N ALA A 93 -6.13 13.61 2.39
CA ALA A 93 -5.54 12.28 2.29
C ALA A 93 -4.49 12.24 1.17
N LEU A 94 -3.39 11.53 1.42
CA LEU A 94 -2.39 11.18 0.40
C LEU A 94 -2.50 9.69 0.12
N LEU A 95 -2.76 9.35 -1.13
CA LEU A 95 -2.90 7.97 -1.58
C LEU A 95 -1.85 7.68 -2.64
N GLN A 96 -0.98 6.73 -2.37
CA GLN A 96 -0.10 6.16 -3.39
C GLN A 96 -0.76 4.89 -3.93
N ILE A 97 -1.10 4.90 -5.21
CA ILE A 97 -1.84 3.83 -5.88
C ILE A 97 -1.17 3.50 -7.20
N ILE A 98 -0.96 2.23 -7.48
CA ILE A 98 -0.54 1.77 -8.82
C ILE A 98 -1.74 1.82 -9.74
N THR A 99 -1.62 2.50 -10.88
CA THR A 99 -2.70 2.65 -11.85
C THR A 99 -2.37 1.97 -13.17
N ILE A 100 -3.43 1.61 -13.91
CA ILE A 100 -3.32 1.16 -15.30
C ILE A 100 -3.88 2.24 -16.25
N ALA A 101 -3.40 2.29 -17.47
CA ALA A 101 -3.89 3.22 -18.48
C ALA A 101 -5.40 3.03 -18.74
N ASN A 102 -6.13 4.14 -18.93
CA ASN A 102 -7.59 4.13 -19.07
C ASN A 102 -8.06 3.19 -20.18
N GLU A 103 -7.40 3.23 -21.33
CA GLU A 103 -7.72 2.40 -22.51
C GLU A 103 -7.49 0.89 -22.28
N ARG A 104 -6.72 0.52 -21.27
CA ARG A 104 -6.47 -0.87 -20.91
C ARG A 104 -7.39 -1.38 -19.80
N PHE A 105 -8.04 -0.51 -19.07
CA PHE A 105 -8.77 -0.85 -17.84
C PHE A 105 -9.88 -1.87 -18.07
N ASP A 106 -10.72 -1.68 -19.10
CA ASP A 106 -11.82 -2.59 -19.40
C ASP A 106 -11.38 -4.00 -19.80
N SER A 107 -10.23 -4.13 -20.47
CA SER A 107 -9.67 -5.45 -20.79
C SER A 107 -9.01 -6.10 -19.57
N TYR A 108 -8.33 -5.29 -18.75
CA TYR A 108 -7.69 -5.74 -17.53
C TYR A 108 -8.68 -6.30 -16.50
N ARG A 109 -9.85 -5.68 -16.34
CA ARG A 109 -10.91 -6.16 -15.44
C ARG A 109 -11.46 -7.55 -15.79
N LYS A 110 -11.35 -7.96 -17.05
CA LYS A 110 -11.98 -9.19 -17.58
C LYS A 110 -11.08 -10.42 -17.50
N SER A 111 -9.80 -10.26 -17.26
CA SER A 111 -8.85 -11.39 -17.25
C SER A 111 -7.72 -11.13 -16.26
N ALA A 112 -7.45 -12.13 -15.41
CA ALA A 112 -6.32 -12.05 -14.49
C ALA A 112 -4.99 -12.12 -15.27
N ASP A 113 -4.12 -11.14 -15.04
CA ASP A 113 -2.75 -11.14 -15.55
C ASP A 113 -1.80 -11.98 -14.68
N PHE A 114 -0.51 -11.93 -14.97
CA PHE A 114 0.50 -12.64 -14.20
C PHE A 114 0.53 -12.19 -12.74
N ILE A 115 0.42 -10.90 -12.49
CA ILE A 115 0.48 -10.32 -11.14
C ILE A 115 -0.70 -10.77 -10.31
N GLN A 116 -1.91 -10.63 -10.84
CA GLN A 116 -3.15 -11.06 -10.17
C GLN A 116 -3.21 -12.58 -9.94
N LYS A 117 -2.57 -13.38 -10.82
CA LYS A 117 -2.62 -14.83 -10.71
C LYS A 117 -1.59 -15.42 -9.76
N TYR A 118 -0.40 -14.83 -9.68
CA TYR A 118 0.74 -15.47 -9.02
C TYR A 118 1.40 -14.66 -7.90
N ILE A 119 1.22 -13.34 -7.88
CA ILE A 119 1.92 -12.45 -6.94
C ILE A 119 0.93 -11.86 -5.92
N PHE A 120 -0.13 -11.23 -6.41
CA PHE A 120 -1.17 -10.58 -5.59
C PHE A 120 -2.56 -11.09 -6.01
N PRO A 121 -2.94 -12.32 -5.62
CA PRO A 121 -4.26 -12.87 -5.94
C PRO A 121 -5.39 -11.97 -5.42
N GLY A 122 -6.33 -11.63 -6.32
CA GLY A 122 -7.41 -10.69 -6.00
C GLY A 122 -7.05 -9.21 -6.08
N GLY A 123 -5.80 -8.88 -6.40
CA GLY A 123 -5.38 -7.49 -6.64
C GLY A 123 -6.09 -6.87 -7.84
N MET A 124 -6.42 -5.58 -7.74
CA MET A 124 -7.09 -4.83 -8.80
C MET A 124 -6.53 -3.42 -8.90
N LEU A 125 -5.97 -3.10 -10.06
CA LEU A 125 -5.45 -1.77 -10.34
C LEU A 125 -6.56 -0.89 -10.93
N PRO A 126 -6.79 0.31 -10.39
CA PRO A 126 -7.72 1.26 -10.99
C PRO A 126 -7.08 1.95 -12.20
N SER A 127 -7.92 2.47 -13.09
CA SER A 127 -7.49 3.54 -13.99
C SER A 127 -7.65 4.90 -13.31
N HIS A 128 -7.05 5.93 -13.90
CA HIS A 128 -7.18 7.29 -13.38
C HIS A 128 -8.64 7.78 -13.40
N GLU A 129 -9.35 7.56 -14.50
CA GLU A 129 -10.77 7.89 -14.60
C GLU A 129 -11.65 7.10 -13.61
N ALA A 130 -11.28 5.86 -13.29
CA ALA A 130 -12.00 5.09 -12.29
C ALA A 130 -11.80 5.68 -10.87
N LEU A 131 -10.59 6.14 -10.54
CA LEU A 131 -10.32 6.83 -9.28
C LEU A 131 -11.07 8.15 -9.18
N GLU A 132 -11.08 8.97 -10.23
CA GLU A 132 -11.81 10.25 -10.25
C GLU A 132 -13.30 10.04 -9.98
N ARG A 133 -13.93 9.04 -10.61
CA ARG A 133 -15.33 8.69 -10.34
C ARG A 133 -15.57 8.33 -8.87
N GLU A 134 -14.65 7.58 -8.26
CA GLU A 134 -14.78 7.21 -6.84
C GLU A 134 -14.57 8.41 -5.91
N PHE A 135 -13.67 9.34 -6.25
CA PHE A 135 -13.52 10.60 -5.51
C PHE A 135 -14.81 11.42 -5.55
N ASP A 136 -15.40 11.58 -6.72
CA ASP A 136 -16.65 12.33 -6.91
C ASP A 136 -17.80 11.67 -6.13
N ASN A 137 -17.95 10.34 -6.24
CA ASN A 137 -18.97 9.57 -5.53
C ASN A 137 -18.85 9.73 -4.00
N ALA A 138 -17.64 9.76 -3.48
CA ALA A 138 -17.36 9.96 -2.06
C ALA A 138 -17.34 11.45 -1.65
N GLN A 139 -17.60 12.37 -2.57
CA GLN A 139 -17.49 13.82 -2.32
C GLN A 139 -16.12 14.23 -1.78
N LEU A 140 -15.07 13.60 -2.29
CA LEU A 140 -13.69 13.98 -2.07
C LEU A 140 -13.23 14.85 -3.23
N ARG A 141 -12.63 16.00 -2.92
CA ARG A 141 -12.05 16.87 -3.95
C ARG A 141 -10.68 16.35 -4.31
N PHE A 142 -10.46 16.02 -5.58
CA PHE A 142 -9.12 15.77 -6.10
C PHE A 142 -8.34 17.09 -6.13
N GLU A 143 -7.14 17.10 -5.61
CA GLU A 143 -6.31 18.30 -5.52
C GLU A 143 -5.14 18.27 -6.49
N ASP A 144 -4.35 17.19 -6.48
CA ASP A 144 -3.16 17.05 -7.31
C ASP A 144 -2.75 15.58 -7.47
N SER A 145 -1.95 15.29 -8.50
CA SER A 145 -1.31 13.98 -8.68
C SER A 145 0.14 14.12 -9.15
N PHE A 146 0.98 13.20 -8.66
CA PHE A 146 2.36 13.07 -9.05
C PHE A 146 2.66 11.65 -9.52
N TYR A 147 3.14 11.53 -10.76
CA TYR A 147 3.46 10.25 -11.39
C TYR A 147 4.95 9.97 -11.33
N PHE A 148 5.34 8.85 -10.71
CA PHE A 148 6.74 8.47 -10.51
C PHE A 148 7.04 7.02 -10.93
N GLY A 149 6.35 6.48 -11.93
CA GLY A 149 6.53 5.13 -12.42
C GLY A 149 7.98 4.79 -12.81
N LYS A 150 8.74 5.77 -13.34
CA LYS A 150 10.16 5.57 -13.66
C LYS A 150 11.03 5.38 -12.41
N ASP A 151 10.69 6.04 -11.31
CA ASP A 151 11.41 5.88 -10.05
C ASP A 151 11.01 4.56 -9.37
N TYR A 152 9.76 4.13 -9.54
CA TYR A 152 9.32 2.82 -9.10
C TYR A 152 10.07 1.68 -9.83
N ALA A 153 10.31 1.82 -11.13
CA ALA A 153 11.15 0.89 -11.88
C ALA A 153 12.58 0.78 -11.32
N ARG A 154 13.16 1.91 -10.85
CA ARG A 154 14.47 1.90 -10.16
C ARG A 154 14.40 1.16 -8.82
N THR A 155 13.32 1.34 -8.07
CA THR A 155 13.08 0.61 -6.81
C THR A 155 13.01 -0.90 -7.06
N LEU A 156 12.24 -1.34 -8.06
CA LEU A 156 12.16 -2.75 -8.45
C LEU A 156 13.52 -3.31 -8.87
N ALA A 157 14.33 -2.55 -9.59
CA ALA A 157 15.69 -2.95 -9.96
C ALA A 157 16.59 -3.14 -8.73
N GLN A 158 16.49 -2.26 -7.72
CA GLN A 158 17.22 -2.39 -6.46
C GLN A 158 16.73 -3.61 -5.66
N TRP A 159 15.44 -3.85 -5.59
CA TRP A 159 14.89 -5.06 -4.95
C TRP A 159 15.35 -6.33 -5.65
N ARG A 160 15.40 -6.33 -6.98
CA ARG A 160 15.94 -7.46 -7.75
C ARG A 160 17.41 -7.73 -7.41
N HIS A 161 18.22 -6.69 -7.32
CA HIS A 161 19.62 -6.81 -6.93
C HIS A 161 19.76 -7.39 -5.51
N ALA A 162 19.04 -6.82 -4.54
CA ALA A 162 19.04 -7.30 -3.16
C ALA A 162 18.54 -8.76 -3.04
N PHE A 163 17.48 -9.12 -3.76
CA PHE A 163 16.95 -10.47 -3.80
C PHE A 163 17.98 -11.48 -4.31
N LEU A 164 18.68 -11.16 -5.40
CA LEU A 164 19.73 -12.02 -5.95
C LEU A 164 20.90 -12.18 -4.97
N ALA A 165 21.34 -11.12 -4.34
CA ALA A 165 22.41 -11.15 -3.33
C ALA A 165 22.04 -12.00 -2.11
N GLN A 166 20.76 -12.03 -1.73
CA GLN A 166 20.27 -12.80 -0.57
C GLN A 166 19.73 -14.18 -0.94
N TRP A 167 19.79 -14.58 -2.21
CA TRP A 167 19.20 -15.84 -2.65
C TRP A 167 19.65 -17.07 -1.86
N PRO A 168 20.91 -17.26 -1.50
CA PRO A 168 21.32 -18.43 -0.69
C PRO A 168 20.58 -18.50 0.66
N ARG A 169 20.32 -17.35 1.29
CA ARG A 169 19.59 -17.28 2.57
C ARG A 169 18.09 -17.56 2.36
N ILE A 170 17.52 -17.08 1.26
CA ILE A 170 16.12 -17.31 0.88
C ILE A 170 15.91 -18.80 0.57
N GLN A 171 16.82 -19.39 -0.20
CA GLN A 171 16.79 -20.82 -0.54
C GLN A 171 16.89 -21.71 0.71
N ALA A 172 17.70 -21.32 1.68
CA ALA A 172 17.82 -22.04 2.96
C ALA A 172 16.53 -22.03 3.79
N GLN A 173 15.57 -21.15 3.50
CA GLN A 173 14.23 -21.11 4.10
C GLN A 173 13.22 -22.03 3.39
N GLY A 174 13.64 -22.76 2.37
CA GLY A 174 12.81 -23.71 1.64
C GLY A 174 12.22 -23.20 0.30
N PHE A 175 12.61 -22.00 -0.14
CA PHE A 175 12.22 -21.50 -1.45
C PHE A 175 13.02 -22.14 -2.57
N ASP A 176 12.35 -22.59 -3.63
CA ASP A 176 12.94 -23.31 -4.75
C ASP A 176 13.27 -22.39 -5.96
N GLU A 177 13.92 -22.97 -6.99
CA GLU A 177 14.24 -22.27 -8.24
C GLU A 177 13.00 -21.83 -9.03
N ARG A 178 11.84 -22.48 -8.84
CA ARG A 178 10.57 -22.03 -9.45
C ARG A 178 10.15 -20.71 -8.85
N PHE A 179 10.18 -20.61 -7.52
CA PHE A 179 9.91 -19.35 -6.82
C PHE A 179 10.89 -18.26 -7.24
N ARG A 180 12.20 -18.57 -7.32
CA ARG A 180 13.21 -17.61 -7.74
C ARG A 180 12.90 -17.01 -9.10
N ARG A 181 12.61 -17.85 -10.10
CA ARG A 181 12.27 -17.39 -11.46
C ARG A 181 10.98 -16.56 -11.49
N MET A 182 9.97 -17.00 -10.78
CA MET A 182 8.69 -16.28 -10.68
C MET A 182 8.89 -14.88 -10.08
N TRP A 183 9.65 -14.80 -8.98
CA TRP A 183 9.93 -13.53 -8.31
C TRP A 183 10.79 -12.59 -9.14
N LEU A 184 11.81 -13.11 -9.82
CA LEU A 184 12.62 -12.32 -10.75
C LEU A 184 11.80 -11.80 -11.93
N TYR A 185 10.88 -12.60 -12.44
CA TYR A 185 9.96 -12.16 -13.50
C TYR A 185 9.08 -11.01 -13.00
N TYR A 186 8.50 -11.15 -11.82
CA TYR A 186 7.72 -10.08 -11.19
C TYR A 186 8.52 -8.77 -11.07
N LEU A 187 9.75 -8.82 -10.59
CA LEU A 187 10.59 -7.62 -10.41
C LEU A 187 11.06 -6.99 -11.74
N CYS A 188 10.81 -7.63 -12.88
CA CYS A 188 11.12 -7.13 -14.21
C CYS A 188 9.87 -6.84 -15.06
N TYR A 189 8.70 -7.25 -14.60
CA TYR A 189 7.42 -7.13 -15.31
C TYR A 189 6.91 -5.70 -15.25
#